data_e231829acba1fd5cc1ec3e5b3f9de885
#
_entry.id   e231829acba1fd5cc1ec3e5b3f9de885
#
_cell.length_a   1.000
_cell.length_b   1.000
_cell.length_c   1.000
_cell.angle_alpha   90.00
_cell.angle_beta   90.00
_cell.angle_gamma   90.00
#
_symmetry.space_group_name_H-M   'P 1'
#
loop_
_entity.id
_entity.type
_entity.pdbx_description
1 polymer ?
#
loop_
_entity_poly.entity_id
_entity_poly.type
_entity_poly.pdbx_seq_one_letter_code
_entity_poly.pdbx_strand_id
1 'polypeptide(L)'
;MYLYESEMEAKPDTSLLVERNFHWKFFLRGTVYFLIGLLVFLFSLDLMISSLQQLGAEVNSTILLATSNPFTGLFIGLLVTAMIQSSSTTTSLTVALVASGALTLEGAVPIIMGANIGTTITSTIVSLSFINHKKEFRRAVSAGTYHGFFKIITALILFPLEYNFHFLSGLAQFIAVNFFHEPTGITANFKMLGQSLSWPVNFITEKIGNGYLLAAISVLMLFGSILFFRKVISQVMGLGSQEKFRQFFFKNPYKSFGWGLLTTAAIRSSTITTSLVVPLVAKKTIKLRQAGAFILGANIGTTITAFMASTFNSNAAISIALTHFLFNFIGVILFFRTPLLKEIPFKVATYLGKLTLRNRLVGFLYLLLVFFLIPFSLIYFSQ
;
A
#
# COMPACT_ATOMS: atom_id res chain seq x y z
N MET A 1 51.72 -36.40 -44.68
CA MET A 1 50.97 -35.40 -45.41
C MET A 1 50.16 -34.64 -44.39
N TYR A 2 50.54 -33.41 -44.09
CA TYR A 2 50.17 -32.62 -42.90
C TYR A 2 48.76 -32.11 -43.00
N LEU A 3 47.97 -32.31 -41.95
CA LEU A 3 46.70 -31.60 -41.70
C LEU A 3 46.95 -30.45 -40.76
N TYR A 4 46.71 -29.23 -41.21
CA TYR A 4 46.70 -28.00 -40.46
C TYR A 4 45.37 -27.89 -39.68
N GLU A 5 45.40 -28.04 -38.36
CA GLU A 5 44.34 -27.61 -37.48
C GLU A 5 44.49 -26.09 -37.24
N SER A 6 43.55 -25.32 -37.82
CA SER A 6 43.43 -23.92 -37.49
C SER A 6 42.63 -23.78 -36.19
N GLU A 7 43.32 -23.50 -35.08
CA GLU A 7 42.71 -22.97 -33.85
C GLU A 7 42.01 -21.66 -34.15
N MET A 8 40.69 -21.68 -34.21
CA MET A 8 39.88 -20.48 -34.13
C MET A 8 39.91 -20.00 -32.67
N GLU A 9 40.79 -19.07 -32.34
CA GLU A 9 40.67 -18.26 -31.12
C GLU A 9 39.30 -17.62 -31.06
N ALA A 10 38.43 -18.10 -30.18
CA ALA A 10 37.20 -17.45 -29.82
C ALA A 10 37.54 -16.10 -29.20
N LYS A 11 37.34 -15.03 -29.93
CA LYS A 11 37.42 -13.67 -29.38
C LYS A 11 36.54 -13.59 -28.14
N PRO A 12 37.04 -13.14 -26.99
CA PRO A 12 36.20 -12.96 -25.80
C PRO A 12 35.08 -11.98 -26.13
N ASP A 13 33.88 -12.39 -25.84
CA ASP A 13 32.68 -11.59 -26.01
C ASP A 13 32.73 -10.34 -25.10
N THR A 14 33.25 -9.24 -25.64
CA THR A 14 33.36 -7.94 -24.97
C THR A 14 32.02 -7.27 -24.72
N SER A 15 30.90 -7.89 -25.13
CA SER A 15 29.55 -7.39 -24.85
C SER A 15 29.12 -7.54 -23.40
N LEU A 16 29.86 -8.28 -22.57
CA LEU A 16 29.55 -8.48 -21.14
C LEU A 16 30.18 -7.45 -20.21
N LEU A 17 31.06 -6.60 -20.70
CA LEU A 17 31.65 -5.48 -19.96
C LEU A 17 30.92 -4.18 -20.28
N VAL A 18 29.61 -4.14 -20.17
CA VAL A 18 28.96 -2.87 -19.91
C VAL A 18 29.34 -2.52 -18.47
N GLU A 19 30.46 -1.87 -18.30
CA GLU A 19 30.80 -1.13 -17.09
C GLU A 19 29.59 -0.29 -16.72
N ARG A 20 28.89 -0.72 -15.73
CA ARG A 20 27.82 0.01 -15.10
C ARG A 20 28.49 1.15 -14.34
N ASN A 21 28.93 2.18 -15.08
CA ASN A 21 29.39 3.42 -14.48
C ASN A 21 28.29 3.88 -13.54
N PHE A 22 28.49 3.62 -12.25
CA PHE A 22 27.56 4.04 -11.20
C PHE A 22 27.53 5.56 -11.23
N HIS A 23 26.51 6.14 -11.87
CA HIS A 23 26.35 7.57 -12.00
C HIS A 23 26.04 8.19 -10.63
N TRP A 24 27.12 8.44 -9.86
CA TRP A 24 27.04 9.03 -8.52
C TRP A 24 26.17 10.29 -8.49
N LYS A 25 26.25 11.13 -9.50
CA LYS A 25 25.40 12.33 -9.64
C LYS A 25 23.91 12.00 -9.73
N PHE A 26 23.56 10.90 -10.41
CA PHE A 26 22.17 10.46 -10.51
C PHE A 26 21.64 9.91 -9.17
N PHE A 27 22.48 9.13 -8.47
CA PHE A 27 22.15 8.62 -7.14
C PHE A 27 22.02 9.76 -6.12
N LEU A 28 22.96 10.69 -6.07
CA LEU A 28 22.93 11.85 -5.19
C LEU A 28 21.69 12.70 -5.43
N ARG A 29 21.36 12.98 -6.70
CA ARG A 29 20.16 13.72 -7.08
C ARG A 29 18.89 13.00 -6.64
N GLY A 30 18.82 11.68 -6.81
CA GLY A 30 17.71 10.84 -6.34
C GLY A 30 17.54 10.91 -4.82
N THR A 31 18.65 10.84 -4.07
CA THR A 31 18.65 10.94 -2.62
C THR A 31 18.18 12.33 -2.14
N VAL A 32 18.64 13.40 -2.76
CA VAL A 32 18.20 14.77 -2.44
C VAL A 32 16.69 14.93 -2.67
N TYR A 33 16.19 14.50 -3.84
CA TYR A 33 14.76 14.57 -4.10
C TYR A 33 13.93 13.71 -3.15
N PHE A 34 14.46 12.54 -2.76
CA PHE A 34 13.84 11.72 -1.75
C PHE A 34 13.72 12.44 -0.41
N LEU A 35 14.78 13.07 0.08
CA LEU A 35 14.79 13.83 1.33
C LEU A 35 13.83 15.02 1.29
N ILE A 36 13.81 15.78 0.18
CA ILE A 36 12.85 16.88 -0.01
C ILE A 36 11.41 16.34 0.04
N GLY A 37 11.11 15.27 -0.68
CA GLY A 37 9.79 14.65 -0.64
C GLY A 37 9.38 14.19 0.77
N LEU A 38 10.33 13.64 1.53
CA LEU A 38 10.13 13.25 2.93
C LEU A 38 9.80 14.45 3.82
N LEU A 39 10.56 15.53 3.71
CA LEU A 39 10.31 16.74 4.49
C LEU A 39 8.92 17.32 4.17
N VAL A 40 8.54 17.41 2.88
CA VAL A 40 7.21 17.89 2.48
C VAL A 40 6.11 16.96 3.00
N PHE A 41 6.32 15.64 2.97
CA PHE A 41 5.38 14.67 3.52
C PHE A 41 5.15 14.87 5.03
N LEU A 42 6.22 14.98 5.80
CA LEU A 42 6.15 15.18 7.24
C LEU A 42 5.51 16.51 7.60
N PHE A 43 5.93 17.58 6.91
CA PHE A 43 5.34 18.90 7.09
C PHE A 43 3.83 18.90 6.79
N SER A 44 3.39 18.21 5.73
CA SER A 44 1.98 18.12 5.40
C SER A 44 1.15 17.34 6.44
N LEU A 45 1.74 16.33 7.11
CA LEU A 45 1.10 15.63 8.22
C LEU A 45 0.92 16.52 9.43
N ASP A 46 1.97 17.24 9.85
CA ASP A 46 1.90 18.13 11.00
C ASP A 46 0.93 19.29 10.76
N LEU A 47 0.93 19.84 9.53
CA LEU A 47 -0.03 20.88 9.13
C LEU A 47 -1.47 20.35 9.16
N MET A 48 -1.69 19.09 8.77
CA MET A 48 -3.00 18.47 8.82
C MET A 48 -3.49 18.25 10.25
N ILE A 49 -2.61 17.77 11.14
CA ILE A 49 -2.94 17.62 12.57
C ILE A 49 -3.34 18.97 13.16
N SER A 50 -2.54 20.03 12.93
CA SER A 50 -2.84 21.37 13.41
C SER A 50 -4.15 21.93 12.83
N SER A 51 -4.43 21.69 11.54
CA SER A 51 -5.67 22.13 10.91
C SER A 51 -6.91 21.43 11.50
N LEU A 52 -6.83 20.12 11.75
CA LEU A 52 -7.93 19.35 12.35
C LEU A 52 -8.20 19.82 13.81
N GLN A 53 -7.16 20.10 14.59
CA GLN A 53 -7.29 20.66 15.92
C GLN A 53 -7.95 22.06 15.88
N GLN A 54 -7.66 22.87 14.87
CA GLN A 54 -8.24 24.22 14.70
C GLN A 54 -9.71 24.18 14.24
N LEU A 55 -10.16 23.11 13.56
CA LEU A 55 -11.56 22.96 13.14
C LEU A 55 -12.55 22.83 14.31
N GLY A 56 -12.06 22.51 15.50
CA GLY A 56 -12.84 22.53 16.74
C GLY A 56 -13.70 21.28 16.98
N ALA A 57 -14.42 21.33 18.12
CA ALA A 57 -15.15 20.19 18.65
C ALA A 57 -16.32 19.71 17.77
N GLU A 58 -16.95 20.60 17.02
CA GLU A 58 -18.11 20.28 16.18
C GLU A 58 -17.73 19.36 15.00
N VAL A 59 -16.64 19.69 14.31
CA VAL A 59 -16.14 18.84 13.21
C VAL A 59 -15.62 17.52 13.75
N ASN A 60 -14.89 17.55 14.87
CA ASN A 60 -14.39 16.32 15.50
C ASN A 60 -15.55 15.42 15.95
N SER A 61 -16.62 15.96 16.53
CA SER A 61 -17.80 15.16 16.91
C SER A 61 -18.51 14.57 15.68
N THR A 62 -18.60 15.31 14.57
CA THR A 62 -19.16 14.80 13.32
C THR A 62 -18.35 13.63 12.76
N ILE A 63 -17.02 13.73 12.77
CA ILE A 63 -16.13 12.63 12.33
C ILE A 63 -16.30 11.41 13.24
N LEU A 64 -16.34 11.61 14.56
CA LEU A 64 -16.55 10.53 15.53
C LEU A 64 -17.93 9.86 15.33
N LEU A 65 -19.00 10.62 15.12
CA LEU A 65 -20.33 10.06 14.83
C LEU A 65 -20.34 9.27 13.52
N ALA A 66 -19.76 9.81 12.45
CA ALA A 66 -19.71 9.13 11.15
C ALA A 66 -18.91 7.82 11.19
N THR A 67 -17.97 7.69 12.13
CA THR A 67 -17.07 6.52 12.28
C THR A 67 -17.38 5.68 13.52
N SER A 68 -18.44 6.00 14.27
CA SER A 68 -18.85 5.26 15.48
C SER A 68 -19.28 3.83 15.18
N ASN A 69 -19.87 3.60 14.00
CA ASN A 69 -20.21 2.27 13.54
C ASN A 69 -18.99 1.65 12.81
N PRO A 70 -18.39 0.56 13.30
CA PRO A 70 -17.23 -0.08 12.69
C PRO A 70 -17.45 -0.55 11.25
N PHE A 71 -18.69 -0.97 10.89
CA PHE A 71 -19.04 -1.32 9.51
C PHE A 71 -18.95 -0.10 8.59
N THR A 72 -19.51 1.02 9.03
CA THR A 72 -19.40 2.30 8.29
C THR A 72 -17.94 2.71 8.12
N GLY A 73 -17.13 2.63 9.18
CA GLY A 73 -15.70 2.91 9.14
C GLY A 73 -14.95 2.05 8.11
N LEU A 74 -15.24 0.74 8.06
CA LEU A 74 -14.65 -0.19 7.10
C LEU A 74 -14.99 0.19 5.66
N PHE A 75 -16.25 0.49 5.38
CA PHE A 75 -16.68 0.83 4.02
C PHE A 75 -16.24 2.23 3.60
N ILE A 76 -16.16 3.20 4.52
CA ILE A 76 -15.55 4.51 4.28
C ILE A 76 -14.07 4.33 3.87
N GLY A 77 -13.30 3.56 4.64
CA GLY A 77 -11.90 3.27 4.33
C GLY A 77 -11.73 2.62 2.96
N LEU A 78 -12.61 1.69 2.60
CA LEU A 78 -12.63 1.02 1.30
C LEU A 78 -12.92 2.03 0.17
N LEU A 79 -14.00 2.80 0.27
CA LEU A 79 -14.41 3.78 -0.74
C LEU A 79 -13.37 4.86 -0.95
N VAL A 80 -12.91 5.50 0.14
CA VAL A 80 -11.90 6.55 0.08
C VAL A 80 -10.64 6.04 -0.62
N THR A 81 -10.18 4.83 -0.25
CA THR A 81 -8.98 4.25 -0.87
C THR A 81 -9.23 3.84 -2.31
N ALA A 82 -10.41 3.34 -2.66
CA ALA A 82 -10.76 2.99 -4.04
C ALA A 82 -10.81 4.23 -4.95
N MET A 83 -11.34 5.35 -4.45
CA MET A 83 -11.41 6.62 -5.18
C MET A 83 -10.02 7.26 -5.34
N ILE A 84 -9.25 7.34 -4.26
CA ILE A 84 -7.92 7.94 -4.22
C ILE A 84 -6.87 7.03 -4.87
N GLN A 85 -7.11 5.72 -4.94
CA GLN A 85 -6.19 4.67 -5.39
C GLN A 85 -4.86 4.66 -4.60
N SER A 86 -4.90 5.06 -3.34
CA SER A 86 -3.72 5.17 -2.47
C SER A 86 -4.05 4.87 -1.01
N SER A 87 -3.78 3.62 -0.58
CA SER A 87 -3.89 3.27 0.85
C SER A 87 -2.88 3.99 1.73
N SER A 88 -1.71 4.34 1.20
CA SER A 88 -0.74 5.13 1.95
C SER A 88 -1.31 6.49 2.35
N THR A 89 -2.02 7.14 1.43
CA THR A 89 -2.70 8.43 1.72
C THR A 89 -3.82 8.24 2.74
N THR A 90 -4.70 7.26 2.53
CA THR A 90 -5.80 6.97 3.47
C THR A 90 -5.26 6.64 4.86
N THR A 91 -4.22 5.79 4.95
CA THR A 91 -3.61 5.43 6.24
C THR A 91 -2.98 6.64 6.91
N SER A 92 -2.24 7.48 6.18
CA SER A 92 -1.63 8.70 6.74
C SER A 92 -2.68 9.70 7.22
N LEU A 93 -3.78 9.85 6.48
CA LEU A 93 -4.93 10.65 6.91
C LEU A 93 -5.54 10.08 8.21
N THR A 94 -5.75 8.77 8.27
CA THR A 94 -6.28 8.11 9.48
C THR A 94 -5.33 8.29 10.68
N VAL A 95 -4.01 8.18 10.47
CA VAL A 95 -2.99 8.47 11.51
C VAL A 95 -3.13 9.89 12.02
N ALA A 96 -3.29 10.88 11.13
CA ALA A 96 -3.45 12.29 11.51
C ALA A 96 -4.76 12.54 12.25
N LEU A 97 -5.88 11.91 11.83
CA LEU A 97 -7.18 12.01 12.54
C LEU A 97 -7.07 11.44 13.96
N VAL A 98 -6.38 10.33 14.17
CA VAL A 98 -6.16 9.78 15.50
C VAL A 98 -5.20 10.65 16.31
N ALA A 99 -4.13 11.15 15.72
CA ALA A 99 -3.16 12.03 16.39
C ALA A 99 -3.77 13.38 16.82
N SER A 100 -4.74 13.90 16.05
CA SER A 100 -5.47 15.14 16.39
C SER A 100 -6.56 14.93 17.45
N GLY A 101 -6.93 13.67 17.77
CA GLY A 101 -8.06 13.34 18.65
C GLY A 101 -9.42 13.39 17.95
N ALA A 102 -9.46 13.62 16.64
CA ALA A 102 -10.70 13.62 15.84
C ALA A 102 -11.25 12.20 15.58
N LEU A 103 -10.48 11.17 15.85
CA LEU A 103 -10.85 9.77 15.67
C LEU A 103 -10.26 8.91 16.78
N THR A 104 -11.04 7.97 17.32
CA THR A 104 -10.53 6.98 18.28
C THR A 104 -9.72 5.89 17.59
N LEU A 105 -8.90 5.16 18.35
CA LEU A 105 -8.14 4.02 17.82
C LEU A 105 -9.10 2.94 17.30
N GLU A 106 -10.14 2.62 18.05
CA GLU A 106 -11.14 1.60 17.73
C GLU A 106 -11.91 1.96 16.46
N GLY A 107 -12.26 3.23 16.26
CA GLY A 107 -12.91 3.72 15.04
C GLY A 107 -11.96 3.72 13.82
N ALA A 108 -10.67 3.92 14.05
CA ALA A 108 -9.67 3.95 13.00
C ALA A 108 -9.31 2.56 12.42
N VAL A 109 -9.32 1.50 13.26
CA VAL A 109 -8.94 0.15 12.82
C VAL A 109 -9.81 -0.37 11.68
N PRO A 110 -11.15 -0.30 11.71
CA PRO A 110 -12.00 -0.64 10.58
C PRO A 110 -11.68 0.14 9.30
N ILE A 111 -11.38 1.44 9.41
CA ILE A 111 -10.99 2.27 8.27
C ILE A 111 -9.71 1.73 7.62
N ILE A 112 -8.71 1.36 8.42
CA ILE A 112 -7.47 0.74 7.92
C ILE A 112 -7.74 -0.60 7.24
N MET A 113 -8.63 -1.43 7.79
CA MET A 113 -9.02 -2.69 7.18
C MET A 113 -9.70 -2.48 5.83
N GLY A 114 -10.61 -1.53 5.75
CA GLY A 114 -11.28 -1.12 4.51
C GLY A 114 -10.30 -0.55 3.47
N ALA A 115 -9.39 0.32 3.89
CA ALA A 115 -8.34 0.88 3.04
C ALA A 115 -7.46 -0.21 2.40
N ASN A 116 -7.19 -1.27 3.14
CA ASN A 116 -6.47 -2.44 2.63
C ASN A 116 -7.24 -3.15 1.50
N ILE A 117 -8.56 -3.27 1.61
CA ILE A 117 -9.40 -3.84 0.54
C ILE A 117 -9.43 -2.87 -0.65
N GLY A 118 -9.67 -1.58 -0.42
CA GLY A 118 -9.77 -0.55 -1.44
C GLY A 118 -8.54 -0.44 -2.34
N THR A 119 -7.33 -0.68 -1.79
CA THR A 119 -6.07 -0.69 -2.54
C THR A 119 -6.10 -1.62 -3.75
N THR A 120 -6.88 -2.69 -3.70
CA THR A 120 -6.89 -3.75 -4.70
C THR A 120 -7.66 -3.39 -5.97
N ILE A 121 -8.37 -2.27 -5.98
CA ILE A 121 -9.11 -1.77 -7.15
C ILE A 121 -8.17 -1.56 -8.35
N THR A 122 -6.97 -1.02 -8.13
CA THR A 122 -6.05 -0.67 -9.22
C THR A 122 -5.59 -1.90 -10.01
N SER A 123 -5.25 -3.00 -9.33
CA SER A 123 -4.89 -4.25 -10.03
C SER A 123 -6.09 -4.82 -10.80
N THR A 124 -7.31 -4.63 -10.31
CA THR A 124 -8.54 -4.98 -11.02
C THR A 124 -8.73 -4.10 -12.26
N ILE A 125 -8.56 -2.77 -12.15
CA ILE A 125 -8.60 -1.85 -13.30
C ILE A 125 -7.56 -2.22 -14.36
N VAL A 126 -6.31 -2.47 -13.94
CA VAL A 126 -5.25 -2.91 -14.87
C VAL A 126 -5.63 -4.19 -15.59
N SER A 127 -6.35 -5.11 -14.93
CA SER A 127 -6.81 -6.33 -15.58
C SER A 127 -7.81 -6.07 -16.72
N LEU A 128 -8.63 -5.02 -16.61
CA LEU A 128 -9.61 -4.64 -17.63
C LEU A 128 -8.96 -4.16 -18.93
N SER A 129 -7.71 -3.67 -18.89
CA SER A 129 -6.99 -3.26 -20.10
C SER A 129 -6.75 -4.42 -21.10
N PHE A 130 -6.88 -5.67 -20.64
CA PHE A 130 -6.75 -6.87 -21.47
C PHE A 130 -8.07 -7.35 -22.09
N ILE A 131 -9.17 -6.58 -21.96
CA ILE A 131 -10.53 -7.00 -22.35
C ILE A 131 -10.63 -7.45 -23.82
N ASN A 132 -9.81 -6.93 -24.72
CA ASN A 132 -9.82 -7.28 -26.14
C ASN A 132 -9.30 -8.69 -26.43
N HIS A 133 -8.47 -9.26 -25.54
CA HIS A 133 -7.83 -10.57 -25.72
C HIS A 133 -8.37 -11.61 -24.73
N LYS A 134 -9.40 -12.37 -25.09
CA LYS A 134 -10.12 -13.31 -24.20
C LYS A 134 -9.23 -14.15 -23.27
N LYS A 135 -8.17 -14.80 -23.82
CA LYS A 135 -7.27 -15.66 -23.02
C LYS A 135 -6.37 -14.87 -22.08
N GLU A 136 -5.91 -13.71 -22.49
CA GLU A 136 -5.12 -12.81 -21.64
C GLU A 136 -6.00 -12.18 -20.58
N PHE A 137 -7.18 -11.69 -20.95
CA PHE A 137 -8.16 -11.11 -20.06
C PHE A 137 -8.54 -12.05 -18.91
N ARG A 138 -8.84 -13.31 -19.20
CA ARG A 138 -9.07 -14.34 -18.18
C ARG A 138 -7.93 -14.37 -17.13
N ARG A 139 -6.68 -14.43 -17.60
CA ARG A 139 -5.50 -14.49 -16.73
C ARG A 139 -5.27 -13.19 -15.99
N ALA A 140 -5.46 -12.06 -16.66
CA ALA A 140 -5.37 -10.73 -16.09
C ALA A 140 -6.36 -10.53 -14.95
N VAL A 141 -7.66 -10.87 -15.16
CA VAL A 141 -8.69 -10.80 -14.14
C VAL A 141 -8.36 -11.73 -12.97
N SER A 142 -7.91 -12.95 -13.22
CA SER A 142 -7.48 -13.84 -12.13
C SER A 142 -6.34 -13.25 -11.32
N ALA A 143 -5.38 -12.57 -11.94
CA ALA A 143 -4.26 -11.94 -11.22
C ALA A 143 -4.69 -10.65 -10.50
N GLY A 144 -5.48 -9.79 -11.17
CA GLY A 144 -5.93 -8.51 -10.63
C GLY A 144 -6.87 -8.67 -9.44
N THR A 145 -7.72 -9.71 -9.42
CA THR A 145 -8.69 -9.95 -8.35
C THR A 145 -8.17 -10.84 -7.23
N TYR A 146 -7.07 -11.60 -7.43
CA TYR A 146 -6.45 -12.42 -6.39
C TYR A 146 -6.14 -11.60 -5.13
N HIS A 147 -5.55 -10.43 -5.30
CA HIS A 147 -5.22 -9.51 -4.20
C HIS A 147 -6.48 -9.09 -3.45
N GLY A 148 -7.55 -8.74 -4.18
CA GLY A 148 -8.84 -8.38 -3.58
C GLY A 148 -9.44 -9.50 -2.73
N PHE A 149 -9.49 -10.72 -3.26
CA PHE A 149 -10.02 -11.86 -2.50
C PHE A 149 -9.17 -12.19 -1.27
N PHE A 150 -7.84 -12.09 -1.36
CA PHE A 150 -6.97 -12.22 -0.20
C PHE A 150 -7.33 -11.20 0.89
N LYS A 151 -7.47 -9.92 0.54
CA LYS A 151 -7.80 -8.85 1.49
C LYS A 151 -9.21 -8.99 2.08
N ILE A 152 -10.20 -9.30 1.24
CA ILE A 152 -11.59 -9.50 1.68
C ILE A 152 -11.66 -10.66 2.67
N ILE A 153 -11.05 -11.81 2.37
CA ILE A 153 -11.08 -12.97 3.26
C ILE A 153 -10.32 -12.67 4.57
N THR A 154 -9.19 -11.96 4.49
CA THR A 154 -8.47 -11.50 5.70
C THR A 154 -9.37 -10.61 6.56
N ALA A 155 -10.07 -9.66 5.94
CA ALA A 155 -11.00 -8.79 6.66
C ALA A 155 -12.19 -9.56 7.24
N LEU A 156 -12.77 -10.50 6.51
CA LEU A 156 -13.87 -11.35 7.01
C LEU A 156 -13.47 -12.18 8.23
N ILE A 157 -12.20 -12.54 8.36
CA ILE A 157 -11.70 -13.26 9.54
C ILE A 157 -11.38 -12.30 10.69
N LEU A 158 -10.68 -11.20 10.40
CA LEU A 158 -10.17 -10.30 11.44
C LEU A 158 -11.19 -9.26 11.90
N PHE A 159 -12.15 -8.85 11.07
CA PHE A 159 -13.14 -7.84 11.42
C PHE A 159 -14.08 -8.30 12.55
N PRO A 160 -14.63 -9.53 12.56
CA PRO A 160 -15.40 -10.02 13.70
C PRO A 160 -14.57 -10.10 15.00
N LEU A 161 -13.28 -10.42 14.90
CA LEU A 161 -12.38 -10.45 16.06
C LEU A 161 -12.11 -9.04 16.59
N GLU A 162 -11.97 -8.07 15.71
CA GLU A 162 -11.84 -6.68 16.10
C GLU A 162 -13.13 -6.13 16.70
N TYR A 163 -14.25 -6.39 16.02
CA TYR A 163 -15.55 -5.89 16.46
C TYR A 163 -15.96 -6.37 17.86
N ASN A 164 -15.74 -7.66 18.18
CA ASN A 164 -16.17 -8.24 19.44
C ASN A 164 -15.09 -8.22 20.53
N PHE A 165 -13.81 -8.23 20.17
CA PHE A 165 -12.70 -8.45 21.10
C PHE A 165 -11.62 -7.38 21.04
N HIS A 166 -11.74 -6.39 20.19
CA HIS A 166 -10.69 -5.35 19.95
C HIS A 166 -9.31 -5.98 19.72
N PHE A 167 -9.29 -7.08 18.94
CA PHE A 167 -8.11 -7.94 18.81
C PHE A 167 -6.91 -7.20 18.18
N LEU A 168 -7.13 -6.50 17.06
CA LEU A 168 -6.05 -5.77 16.38
C LEU A 168 -5.69 -4.49 17.10
N SER A 169 -6.68 -3.72 17.56
CA SER A 169 -6.49 -2.48 18.30
C SER A 169 -5.79 -2.74 19.63
N GLY A 170 -6.26 -3.72 20.41
CA GLY A 170 -5.66 -4.09 21.68
C GLY A 170 -4.23 -4.61 21.52
N LEU A 171 -3.98 -5.49 20.54
CA LEU A 171 -2.64 -6.00 20.28
C LEU A 171 -1.70 -4.89 19.81
N ALA A 172 -2.17 -4.01 18.93
CA ALA A 172 -1.38 -2.87 18.45
C ALA A 172 -1.04 -1.88 19.57
N GLN A 173 -2.02 -1.58 20.44
CA GLN A 173 -1.82 -0.72 21.60
C GLN A 173 -0.86 -1.35 22.60
N PHE A 174 -1.01 -2.65 22.89
CA PHE A 174 -0.09 -3.37 23.77
C PHE A 174 1.36 -3.30 23.26
N ILE A 175 1.57 -3.54 21.96
CA ILE A 175 2.90 -3.44 21.35
C ILE A 175 3.41 -1.99 21.38
N ALA A 176 2.57 -1.01 21.05
CA ALA A 176 2.95 0.40 21.07
C ALA A 176 3.41 0.84 22.46
N VAL A 177 2.64 0.50 23.48
CA VAL A 177 2.94 0.88 24.86
C VAL A 177 4.16 0.16 25.42
N ASN A 178 4.36 -1.12 25.17
CA ASN A 178 5.44 -1.89 25.79
C ASN A 178 6.78 -1.84 25.06
N PHE A 179 6.78 -1.57 23.76
CA PHE A 179 8.00 -1.63 22.94
C PHE A 179 8.43 -0.28 22.34
N PHE A 180 7.57 0.75 22.41
CA PHE A 180 7.86 2.09 21.85
C PHE A 180 7.81 3.19 22.92
N HIS A 181 8.13 2.87 24.18
CA HIS A 181 7.96 3.72 25.37
C HIS A 181 8.75 5.01 25.38
N GLU A 182 9.96 5.03 24.83
CA GLU A 182 10.80 6.21 24.79
C GLU A 182 11.50 6.31 23.44
N PRO A 183 11.70 7.52 22.92
CA PRO A 183 12.44 7.71 21.69
C PRO A 183 13.89 7.30 21.91
N THR A 184 14.25 6.05 21.60
CA THR A 184 15.63 5.61 21.55
C THR A 184 16.30 6.17 20.30
N GLY A 185 17.48 6.76 20.43
CA GLY A 185 18.38 7.28 19.41
C GLY A 185 17.83 7.66 18.02
N ILE A 186 17.39 6.70 17.21
CA ILE A 186 16.87 6.97 15.86
C ILE A 186 15.50 7.67 15.92
N THR A 187 14.58 7.22 16.80
CA THR A 187 13.26 7.82 16.96
C THR A 187 13.33 9.20 17.61
N ALA A 188 14.31 9.44 18.52
CA ALA A 188 14.57 10.74 19.09
C ALA A 188 15.00 11.76 18.02
N ASN A 189 15.90 11.37 17.12
CA ASN A 189 16.33 12.24 16.01
C ASN A 189 15.18 12.57 15.06
N PHE A 190 14.29 11.61 14.78
CA PHE A 190 13.10 11.87 13.98
C PHE A 190 12.07 12.76 14.72
N LYS A 191 11.88 12.58 16.03
CA LYS A 191 11.04 13.46 16.86
C LYS A 191 11.59 14.88 16.92
N MET A 192 12.92 15.06 17.00
CA MET A 192 13.57 16.36 16.88
C MET A 192 13.33 17.00 15.50
N LEU A 193 13.30 16.20 14.42
CA LEU A 193 13.00 16.71 13.08
C LEU A 193 11.54 17.21 13.00
N GLY A 194 10.57 16.49 13.58
CA GLY A 194 9.19 16.92 13.70
C GLY A 194 9.06 18.22 14.54
N GLN A 195 9.75 18.30 15.68
CA GLN A 195 9.80 19.53 16.48
C GLN A 195 10.41 20.70 15.71
N SER A 196 11.38 20.47 14.84
CA SER A 196 11.95 21.50 13.97
C SER A 196 10.97 22.01 12.91
N LEU A 197 9.98 21.18 12.53
CA LEU A 197 8.93 21.57 11.60
C LEU A 197 7.74 22.28 12.28
N SER A 198 7.64 22.21 13.62
CA SER A 198 6.52 22.82 14.36
C SER A 198 6.50 24.35 14.21
N TRP A 199 7.67 25.01 14.16
CA TRP A 199 7.69 26.45 13.95
C TRP A 199 7.10 26.91 12.61
N PRO A 200 7.49 26.36 11.44
CA PRO A 200 6.83 26.72 10.18
C PRO A 200 5.34 26.35 10.14
N VAL A 201 4.94 25.24 10.77
CA VAL A 201 3.54 24.83 10.85
C VAL A 201 2.73 25.84 11.65
N ASN A 202 3.19 26.19 12.87
CA ASN A 202 2.52 27.17 13.73
C ASN A 202 2.41 28.53 13.04
N PHE A 203 3.50 29.00 12.41
CA PHE A 203 3.51 30.26 11.69
C PHE A 203 2.45 30.30 10.57
N ILE A 204 2.34 29.23 9.79
CA ILE A 204 1.33 29.13 8.71
C ILE A 204 -0.07 29.03 9.30
N THR A 205 -0.26 28.25 10.37
CA THR A 205 -1.54 28.07 11.06
C THR A 205 -2.07 29.37 11.61
N GLU A 206 -1.20 30.18 12.24
CA GLU A 206 -1.56 31.51 12.76
C GLU A 206 -1.88 32.51 11.65
N LYS A 207 -1.09 32.51 10.55
CA LYS A 207 -1.28 33.43 9.43
C LYS A 207 -2.55 33.18 8.65
N ILE A 208 -2.89 31.92 8.41
CA ILE A 208 -4.09 31.56 7.61
C ILE A 208 -5.34 31.63 8.48
N GLY A 209 -5.28 31.22 9.75
CA GLY A 209 -6.39 31.31 10.72
C GLY A 209 -7.68 30.55 10.34
N ASN A 210 -7.70 29.83 9.22
CA ASN A 210 -8.86 29.08 8.73
C ASN A 210 -8.53 27.60 8.63
N GLY A 211 -9.06 26.80 9.57
CA GLY A 211 -8.80 25.38 9.67
C GLY A 211 -9.23 24.59 8.44
N TYR A 212 -10.32 24.94 7.77
CA TYR A 212 -10.77 24.27 6.53
C TYR A 212 -9.79 24.48 5.38
N LEU A 213 -9.30 25.71 5.21
CA LEU A 213 -8.32 26.03 4.18
C LEU A 213 -6.99 25.32 4.44
N LEU A 214 -6.55 25.31 5.70
CA LEU A 214 -5.35 24.59 6.13
C LEU A 214 -5.48 23.08 5.90
N ALA A 215 -6.64 22.49 6.23
CA ALA A 215 -6.91 21.08 5.97
C ALA A 215 -6.85 20.77 4.46
N ALA A 216 -7.45 21.60 3.61
CA ALA A 216 -7.39 21.42 2.17
C ALA A 216 -5.94 21.50 1.63
N ILE A 217 -5.17 22.50 2.07
CA ILE A 217 -3.75 22.66 1.69
C ILE A 217 -2.93 21.46 2.16
N SER A 218 -3.08 21.02 3.40
CA SER A 218 -2.34 19.89 3.96
C SER A 218 -2.62 18.59 3.22
N VAL A 219 -3.88 18.32 2.87
CA VAL A 219 -4.29 17.16 2.05
C VAL A 219 -3.65 17.23 0.67
N LEU A 220 -3.71 18.36 -0.02
CA LEU A 220 -3.06 18.53 -1.34
C LEU A 220 -1.55 18.35 -1.27
N MET A 221 -0.88 18.88 -0.24
CA MET A 221 0.55 18.68 -0.02
C MET A 221 0.89 17.22 0.28
N LEU A 222 0.08 16.55 1.09
CA LEU A 222 0.24 15.12 1.40
C LEU A 222 0.16 14.28 0.13
N PHE A 223 -0.86 14.50 -0.70
CA PHE A 223 -0.99 13.84 -1.99
C PHE A 223 0.19 14.15 -2.91
N GLY A 224 0.54 15.42 -3.04
CA GLY A 224 1.66 15.87 -3.89
C GLY A 224 2.97 15.19 -3.48
N SER A 225 3.26 15.12 -2.18
CA SER A 225 4.47 14.47 -1.67
C SER A 225 4.51 12.96 -1.98
N ILE A 226 3.39 12.24 -1.84
CA ILE A 226 3.29 10.82 -2.16
C ILE A 226 3.47 10.58 -3.67
N LEU A 227 2.84 11.39 -4.52
CA LEU A 227 3.02 11.32 -5.97
C LEU A 227 4.46 11.65 -6.39
N PHE A 228 5.09 12.62 -5.74
CA PHE A 228 6.49 12.97 -5.95
C PHE A 228 7.42 11.79 -5.60
N PHE A 229 7.22 11.13 -4.46
CA PHE A 229 7.94 9.91 -4.11
C PHE A 229 7.83 8.83 -5.19
N ARG A 230 6.61 8.56 -5.67
CA ARG A 230 6.38 7.57 -6.73
C ARG A 230 7.19 7.91 -7.99
N LYS A 231 7.23 9.18 -8.39
CA LYS A 231 7.99 9.65 -9.57
C LYS A 231 9.49 9.48 -9.38
N VAL A 232 10.04 9.87 -8.24
CA VAL A 232 11.47 9.75 -7.93
C VAL A 232 11.92 8.28 -7.97
N ILE A 233 11.15 7.38 -7.34
CA ILE A 233 11.49 5.97 -7.27
C ILE A 233 11.36 5.29 -8.63
N SER A 234 10.32 5.60 -9.42
CA SER A 234 10.14 5.01 -10.76
C SER A 234 11.29 5.38 -11.72
N GLN A 235 11.90 6.55 -11.56
CA GLN A 235 13.06 6.97 -12.34
C GLN A 235 14.34 6.20 -11.97
N VAL A 236 14.48 5.76 -10.72
CA VAL A 236 15.66 5.02 -10.24
C VAL A 236 15.62 3.54 -10.64
N MET A 237 14.40 2.97 -10.83
CA MET A 237 14.21 1.55 -11.16
C MET A 237 14.12 1.31 -12.66
N GLY A 238 15.24 1.45 -13.40
CA GLY A 238 15.34 1.06 -14.82
C GLY A 238 15.16 -0.46 -15.01
N LEU A 239 14.23 -0.86 -15.89
CA LEU A 239 13.84 -2.26 -16.15
C LEU A 239 14.85 -2.95 -17.07
N GLY A 240 15.47 -4.01 -16.58
CA GLY A 240 16.26 -4.96 -17.38
C GLY A 240 15.39 -5.97 -18.18
N SER A 241 16.03 -6.91 -18.92
CA SER A 241 15.33 -7.88 -19.77
C SER A 241 14.31 -8.74 -18.99
N GLN A 242 13.13 -9.02 -19.59
CA GLN A 242 12.00 -9.72 -18.95
C GLN A 242 12.38 -11.13 -18.43
N GLU A 243 13.25 -11.86 -19.10
CA GLU A 243 13.62 -13.23 -18.69
C GLU A 243 14.56 -13.21 -17.48
N LYS A 244 15.58 -12.34 -17.46
CA LYS A 244 16.45 -12.12 -16.29
C LYS A 244 15.63 -11.64 -15.10
N PHE A 245 14.65 -10.73 -15.33
CA PHE A 245 13.68 -10.27 -14.34
C PHE A 245 12.89 -11.42 -13.74
N ARG A 246 12.32 -12.32 -14.57
CA ARG A 246 11.55 -13.47 -14.10
C ARG A 246 12.38 -14.42 -13.23
N GLN A 247 13.57 -14.81 -13.68
CA GLN A 247 14.45 -15.71 -12.92
C GLN A 247 14.95 -15.08 -11.62
N PHE A 248 15.19 -13.79 -11.63
CA PHE A 248 15.66 -13.06 -10.47
C PHE A 248 14.56 -12.90 -9.41
N PHE A 249 13.36 -12.46 -9.80
CA PHE A 249 12.28 -12.11 -8.89
C PHE A 249 11.35 -13.27 -8.54
N PHE A 250 11.12 -14.24 -9.46
CA PHE A 250 10.04 -15.21 -9.36
C PHE A 250 10.50 -16.68 -9.41
N LYS A 251 11.76 -16.97 -9.05
CA LYS A 251 12.31 -18.34 -9.10
C LYS A 251 11.56 -19.32 -8.21
N ASN A 252 11.21 -18.92 -6.99
CA ASN A 252 10.42 -19.70 -6.03
C ASN A 252 9.51 -18.78 -5.19
N PRO A 253 8.50 -19.32 -4.45
CA PRO A 253 7.56 -18.51 -3.68
C PRO A 253 8.22 -17.64 -2.61
N TYR A 254 9.24 -18.12 -1.90
CA TYR A 254 9.92 -17.37 -0.85
C TYR A 254 10.70 -16.19 -1.43
N LYS A 255 11.38 -16.42 -2.56
CA LYS A 255 12.11 -15.38 -3.29
C LYS A 255 11.15 -14.33 -3.84
N SER A 256 10.01 -14.77 -4.42
CA SER A 256 8.97 -13.87 -4.89
C SER A 256 8.39 -13.02 -3.76
N PHE A 257 8.12 -13.62 -2.60
CA PHE A 257 7.67 -12.92 -1.40
C PHE A 257 8.68 -11.86 -0.93
N GLY A 258 9.95 -12.26 -0.76
CA GLY A 258 11.01 -11.34 -0.34
C GLY A 258 11.18 -10.16 -1.29
N TRP A 259 11.15 -10.42 -2.60
CA TRP A 259 11.20 -9.35 -3.60
C TRP A 259 9.95 -8.48 -3.62
N GLY A 260 8.76 -9.04 -3.42
CA GLY A 260 7.53 -8.26 -3.27
C GLY A 260 7.61 -7.29 -2.11
N LEU A 261 8.11 -7.78 -0.95
CA LEU A 261 8.34 -6.97 0.24
C LEU A 261 9.35 -5.85 -0.03
N LEU A 262 10.55 -6.19 -0.49
CA LEU A 262 11.64 -5.23 -0.72
C LEU A 262 11.28 -4.20 -1.78
N THR A 263 10.68 -4.63 -2.90
CA THR A 263 10.27 -3.72 -3.98
C THR A 263 9.22 -2.74 -3.48
N THR A 264 8.22 -3.23 -2.73
CA THR A 264 7.16 -2.33 -2.20
C THR A 264 7.68 -1.42 -1.11
N ALA A 265 8.56 -1.90 -0.24
CA ALA A 265 9.23 -1.07 0.76
C ALA A 265 10.04 0.06 0.12
N ALA A 266 10.74 -0.24 -0.97
CA ALA A 266 11.53 0.74 -1.72
C ALA A 266 10.65 1.73 -2.49
N ILE A 267 9.64 1.22 -3.25
CA ILE A 267 8.73 2.04 -4.07
C ILE A 267 7.70 2.77 -3.19
N ARG A 268 7.42 2.26 -1.98
CA ARG A 268 6.36 2.75 -1.07
C ARG A 268 4.97 2.76 -1.69
N SER A 269 4.74 1.91 -2.67
CA SER A 269 3.46 1.78 -3.36
C SER A 269 3.18 0.34 -3.71
N SER A 270 2.35 -0.30 -2.89
CA SER A 270 1.82 -1.63 -3.20
C SER A 270 0.97 -1.62 -4.47
N THR A 271 0.28 -0.52 -4.74
CA THR A 271 -0.54 -0.33 -5.94
C THR A 271 0.29 -0.52 -7.22
N ILE A 272 1.45 0.15 -7.32
CA ILE A 272 2.36 -0.02 -8.46
C ILE A 272 2.90 -1.44 -8.49
N THR A 273 3.43 -1.91 -7.37
CA THR A 273 4.08 -3.22 -7.27
C THR A 273 3.14 -4.37 -7.62
N THR A 274 1.91 -4.36 -7.09
CA THR A 274 0.94 -5.42 -7.36
C THR A 274 0.32 -5.32 -8.76
N SER A 275 0.18 -4.11 -9.30
CA SER A 275 -0.32 -3.90 -10.66
C SER A 275 0.64 -4.41 -11.74
N LEU A 276 1.97 -4.33 -11.50
CA LEU A 276 2.98 -4.85 -12.43
C LEU A 276 2.88 -6.38 -12.64
N VAL A 277 2.33 -7.10 -11.68
CA VAL A 277 2.22 -8.57 -11.76
C VAL A 277 1.10 -9.00 -12.71
N VAL A 278 0.08 -8.16 -12.89
CA VAL A 278 -1.10 -8.47 -13.73
C VAL A 278 -0.71 -8.71 -15.21
N PRO A 279 0.01 -7.81 -15.89
CA PRO A 279 0.49 -8.06 -17.25
C PRO A 279 1.38 -9.30 -17.38
N LEU A 280 2.24 -9.54 -16.37
CA LEU A 280 3.15 -10.71 -16.39
C LEU A 280 2.37 -12.03 -16.37
N VAL A 281 1.30 -12.12 -15.56
CA VAL A 281 0.42 -13.29 -15.53
C VAL A 281 -0.43 -13.36 -16.79
N ALA A 282 -0.96 -12.23 -17.27
CA ALA A 282 -1.76 -12.17 -18.51
C ALA A 282 -1.01 -12.78 -19.70
N LYS A 283 0.25 -12.40 -19.86
CA LYS A 283 1.15 -12.85 -20.93
C LYS A 283 1.85 -14.20 -20.66
N LYS A 284 1.51 -14.90 -19.55
CA LYS A 284 2.13 -16.17 -19.11
C LYS A 284 3.63 -16.05 -18.76
N THR A 285 4.18 -14.87 -18.56
CA THR A 285 5.56 -14.69 -18.14
C THR A 285 5.80 -15.31 -16.76
N ILE A 286 4.81 -15.18 -15.86
CA ILE A 286 4.81 -15.83 -14.55
C ILE A 286 3.49 -16.57 -14.29
N LYS A 287 3.51 -17.54 -13.34
CA LYS A 287 2.31 -18.24 -12.90
C LYS A 287 1.57 -17.41 -11.83
N LEU A 288 0.24 -17.55 -11.75
CA LEU A 288 -0.59 -16.87 -10.75
C LEU A 288 -0.10 -17.12 -9.31
N ARG A 289 0.39 -18.32 -9.00
CA ARG A 289 0.93 -18.66 -7.68
C ARG A 289 2.24 -17.91 -7.33
N GLN A 290 3.08 -17.65 -8.33
CA GLN A 290 4.30 -16.83 -8.15
C GLN A 290 3.91 -15.37 -7.91
N ALA A 291 2.93 -14.87 -8.68
CA ALA A 291 2.33 -13.56 -8.49
C ALA A 291 1.74 -13.41 -7.09
N GLY A 292 0.99 -14.41 -6.62
CA GLY A 292 0.38 -14.40 -5.28
C GLY A 292 1.42 -14.25 -4.18
N ALA A 293 2.51 -15.01 -4.20
CA ALA A 293 3.58 -14.90 -3.21
C ALA A 293 4.22 -13.48 -3.22
N PHE A 294 4.44 -12.91 -4.39
CA PHE A 294 4.96 -11.55 -4.55
C PHE A 294 3.98 -10.50 -3.98
N ILE A 295 2.68 -10.64 -4.27
CA ILE A 295 1.62 -9.77 -3.74
C ILE A 295 1.57 -9.83 -2.21
N LEU A 296 1.69 -11.03 -1.62
CA LEU A 296 1.72 -11.18 -0.16
C LEU A 296 2.91 -10.45 0.48
N GLY A 297 4.10 -10.54 -0.13
CA GLY A 297 5.26 -9.76 0.31
C GLY A 297 5.05 -8.26 0.16
N ALA A 298 4.48 -7.82 -0.97
CA ALA A 298 4.17 -6.42 -1.23
C ALA A 298 3.22 -5.82 -0.17
N ASN A 299 2.28 -6.61 0.36
CA ASN A 299 1.36 -6.17 1.40
C ASN A 299 2.07 -5.82 2.71
N ILE A 300 3.11 -6.56 3.08
CA ILE A 300 3.91 -6.22 4.26
C ILE A 300 4.81 -5.02 3.95
N GLY A 301 5.41 -4.97 2.77
CA GLY A 301 6.28 -3.85 2.37
C GLY A 301 5.57 -2.48 2.37
N THR A 302 4.25 -2.44 2.15
CA THR A 302 3.49 -1.18 2.15
C THR A 302 3.34 -0.56 3.54
N THR A 303 3.47 -1.34 4.61
CA THR A 303 3.27 -0.85 5.99
C THR A 303 4.36 0.11 6.45
N ILE A 304 5.50 0.12 5.78
CA ILE A 304 6.60 1.05 6.07
C ILE A 304 6.14 2.51 5.99
N THR A 305 5.23 2.85 5.04
CA THR A 305 4.71 4.22 4.95
C THR A 305 3.85 4.63 6.15
N ALA A 306 3.10 3.68 6.72
CA ALA A 306 2.32 3.92 7.94
C ALA A 306 3.23 4.14 9.15
N PHE A 307 4.29 3.34 9.29
CA PHE A 307 5.30 3.56 10.35
C PHE A 307 5.98 4.92 10.21
N MET A 308 6.31 5.33 9.01
CA MET A 308 6.87 6.66 8.79
C MET A 308 5.92 7.78 9.19
N ALA A 309 4.61 7.64 8.88
CA ALA A 309 3.61 8.62 9.26
C ALA A 309 3.42 8.69 10.79
N SER A 310 3.57 7.56 11.50
CA SER A 310 3.35 7.48 12.94
C SER A 310 4.55 7.88 13.81
N THR A 311 5.77 7.89 13.25
CA THR A 311 7.02 8.07 14.01
C THR A 311 7.09 9.43 14.73
N PHE A 312 6.33 10.41 14.28
CA PHE A 312 6.35 11.80 14.77
C PHE A 312 5.18 12.15 15.70
N ASN A 313 4.24 11.22 15.89
CA ASN A 313 2.96 11.48 16.53
C ASN A 313 2.84 10.77 17.89
N SER A 314 1.62 10.53 18.33
CA SER A 314 1.29 9.88 19.59
C SER A 314 1.43 8.35 19.54
N ASN A 315 1.41 7.70 20.72
CA ASN A 315 1.31 6.25 20.82
C ASN A 315 0.08 5.69 20.08
N ALA A 316 -1.02 6.44 20.04
CA ALA A 316 -2.20 6.08 19.29
C ALA A 316 -1.93 6.04 17.77
N ALA A 317 -1.16 7.00 17.25
CA ALA A 317 -0.72 6.99 15.84
C ALA A 317 0.20 5.81 15.52
N ILE A 318 1.10 5.44 16.43
CA ILE A 318 1.94 4.25 16.32
C ILE A 318 1.06 2.99 16.31
N SER A 319 0.03 2.94 17.16
CA SER A 319 -0.94 1.82 17.19
C SER A 319 -1.67 1.63 15.86
N ILE A 320 -2.01 2.72 15.15
CA ILE A 320 -2.61 2.62 13.80
C ILE A 320 -1.62 2.05 12.78
N ALA A 321 -0.36 2.45 12.81
CA ALA A 321 0.67 1.87 11.94
C ALA A 321 0.88 0.37 12.24
N LEU A 322 0.90 0.01 13.52
CA LEU A 322 0.97 -1.39 13.97
C LEU A 322 -0.27 -2.18 13.53
N THR A 323 -1.47 -1.62 13.64
CA THR A 323 -2.70 -2.24 13.14
C THR A 323 -2.61 -2.54 11.64
N HIS A 324 -2.13 -1.60 10.84
CA HIS A 324 -1.92 -1.81 9.41
C HIS A 324 -0.92 -2.95 9.15
N PHE A 325 0.18 -2.99 9.90
CA PHE A 325 1.16 -4.07 9.83
C PHE A 325 0.54 -5.41 10.26
N LEU A 326 -0.10 -5.47 11.42
CA LEU A 326 -0.68 -6.69 12.00
C LEU A 326 -1.75 -7.29 11.09
N PHE A 327 -2.64 -6.46 10.53
CA PHE A 327 -3.63 -6.91 9.56
C PHE A 327 -2.99 -7.64 8.38
N ASN A 328 -1.93 -7.06 7.80
CA ASN A 328 -1.22 -7.67 6.68
C ASN A 328 -0.41 -8.90 7.10
N PHE A 329 0.28 -8.82 8.23
CA PHE A 329 1.15 -9.87 8.74
C PHE A 329 0.36 -11.12 9.14
N ILE A 330 -0.72 -10.95 9.91
CA ILE A 330 -1.61 -12.05 10.30
C ILE A 330 -2.27 -12.65 9.06
N GLY A 331 -2.75 -11.82 8.13
CA GLY A 331 -3.28 -12.30 6.86
C GLY A 331 -2.26 -13.16 6.12
N VAL A 332 -1.01 -12.70 5.99
CA VAL A 332 0.06 -13.48 5.34
C VAL A 332 0.31 -14.79 6.07
N ILE A 333 0.42 -14.80 7.39
CA ILE A 333 0.62 -16.04 8.18
C ILE A 333 -0.52 -17.01 7.95
N LEU A 334 -1.78 -16.57 8.04
CA LEU A 334 -2.96 -17.41 7.84
C LEU A 334 -2.93 -18.10 6.47
N PHE A 335 -2.60 -17.36 5.41
CA PHE A 335 -2.58 -17.92 4.06
C PHE A 335 -1.32 -18.70 3.72
N PHE A 336 -0.18 -18.40 4.33
CA PHE A 336 1.04 -19.21 4.16
C PHE A 336 0.97 -20.53 4.92
N ARG A 337 0.47 -20.51 6.16
CA ARG A 337 0.47 -21.65 7.06
C ARG A 337 -0.65 -22.64 6.78
N THR A 338 -1.83 -22.17 6.37
CA THR A 338 -3.03 -22.98 6.24
C THR A 338 -3.27 -23.34 4.76
N PRO A 339 -3.03 -24.62 4.35
CA PRO A 339 -3.17 -25.03 2.95
C PRO A 339 -4.57 -24.76 2.37
N LEU A 340 -5.62 -24.98 3.18
CA LEU A 340 -7.00 -24.74 2.75
C LEU A 340 -7.25 -23.26 2.45
N LEU A 341 -6.90 -22.35 3.38
CA LEU A 341 -7.08 -20.90 3.19
C LEU A 341 -6.26 -20.37 2.03
N LYS A 342 -5.03 -20.87 1.85
CA LYS A 342 -4.15 -20.50 0.75
C LYS A 342 -4.80 -20.67 -0.63
N GLU A 343 -5.57 -21.76 -0.82
CA GLU A 343 -6.18 -22.09 -2.10
C GLU A 343 -7.44 -21.28 -2.41
N ILE A 344 -8.14 -20.77 -1.40
CA ILE A 344 -9.43 -20.08 -1.60
C ILE A 344 -9.29 -18.85 -2.51
N PRO A 345 -8.39 -17.85 -2.26
CA PRO A 345 -8.25 -16.70 -3.15
C PRO A 345 -7.86 -17.10 -4.57
N PHE A 346 -7.00 -18.12 -4.73
CA PHE A 346 -6.61 -18.61 -6.06
C PHE A 346 -7.79 -19.23 -6.82
N LYS A 347 -8.61 -20.06 -6.15
CA LYS A 347 -9.78 -20.70 -6.75
C LYS A 347 -10.82 -19.65 -7.15
N VAL A 348 -11.17 -18.74 -6.24
CA VAL A 348 -12.18 -17.70 -6.50
C VAL A 348 -11.73 -16.74 -7.61
N ALA A 349 -10.49 -16.26 -7.57
CA ALA A 349 -9.94 -15.40 -8.60
C ALA A 349 -9.87 -16.10 -9.98
N THR A 350 -9.48 -17.38 -10.00
CA THR A 350 -9.45 -18.18 -11.23
C THR A 350 -10.85 -18.43 -11.76
N TYR A 351 -11.83 -18.68 -10.89
CA TYR A 351 -13.22 -18.85 -11.25
C TYR A 351 -13.79 -17.57 -11.88
N LEU A 352 -13.60 -16.43 -11.23
CA LEU A 352 -14.01 -15.13 -11.78
C LEU A 352 -13.36 -14.88 -13.14
N GLY A 353 -12.06 -15.13 -13.27
CA GLY A 353 -11.38 -15.06 -14.56
C GLY A 353 -11.96 -16.01 -15.62
N LYS A 354 -12.42 -17.21 -15.25
CA LYS A 354 -13.10 -18.12 -16.19
C LYS A 354 -14.47 -17.57 -16.64
N LEU A 355 -15.21 -16.93 -15.76
CA LEU A 355 -16.50 -16.30 -16.09
C LEU A 355 -16.35 -15.23 -17.17
N THR A 356 -15.22 -14.49 -17.20
CA THR A 356 -14.96 -13.48 -18.24
C THR A 356 -14.79 -14.06 -19.64
N LEU A 357 -14.57 -15.38 -19.79
CA LEU A 357 -14.58 -16.02 -21.10
C LEU A 357 -15.98 -16.08 -21.71
N ARG A 358 -17.01 -16.19 -20.85
CA ARG A 358 -18.42 -16.22 -21.28
C ARG A 358 -18.93 -14.80 -21.49
N ASN A 359 -18.71 -13.93 -20.50
CA ASN A 359 -19.11 -12.53 -20.56
C ASN A 359 -18.00 -11.63 -20.01
N ARG A 360 -17.48 -10.73 -20.85
CA ARG A 360 -16.41 -9.79 -20.47
C ARG A 360 -16.87 -8.77 -19.45
N LEU A 361 -18.17 -8.45 -19.40
CA LEU A 361 -18.73 -7.51 -18.42
C LEU A 361 -18.58 -7.97 -16.97
N VAL A 362 -18.38 -9.28 -16.72
CA VAL A 362 -18.20 -9.84 -15.38
C VAL A 362 -17.05 -9.16 -14.63
N GLY A 363 -15.92 -8.84 -15.30
CA GLY A 363 -14.80 -8.12 -14.68
C GLY A 363 -15.17 -6.70 -14.28
N PHE A 364 -15.96 -6.01 -15.09
CA PHE A 364 -16.44 -4.66 -14.80
C PHE A 364 -17.49 -4.68 -13.67
N LEU A 365 -18.43 -5.62 -13.72
CA LEU A 365 -19.47 -5.80 -12.68
C LEU A 365 -18.83 -6.11 -11.32
N TYR A 366 -17.79 -6.96 -11.28
CA TYR A 366 -17.05 -7.21 -10.05
C TYR A 366 -16.46 -5.92 -9.47
N LEU A 367 -15.81 -5.11 -10.31
CA LEU A 367 -15.24 -3.84 -9.88
C LEU A 367 -16.32 -2.90 -9.32
N LEU A 368 -17.41 -2.72 -10.06
CA LEU A 368 -18.50 -1.83 -9.66
C LEU A 368 -19.17 -2.29 -8.37
N LEU A 369 -19.48 -3.59 -8.27
CA LEU A 369 -20.16 -4.16 -7.08
C LEU A 369 -19.26 -4.07 -5.84
N VAL A 370 -18.03 -4.57 -5.90
CA VAL A 370 -17.19 -4.73 -4.71
C VAL A 370 -16.66 -3.38 -4.19
N PHE A 371 -16.32 -2.47 -5.09
CA PHE A 371 -15.66 -1.22 -4.67
C PHE A 371 -16.59 -0.01 -4.56
N PHE A 372 -17.80 -0.09 -5.10
CA PHE A 372 -18.74 1.03 -5.06
C PHE A 372 -20.12 0.64 -4.57
N LEU A 373 -20.87 -0.20 -5.28
CA LEU A 373 -22.28 -0.43 -4.98
C LEU A 373 -22.47 -1.07 -3.59
N ILE A 374 -21.75 -2.14 -3.27
CA ILE A 374 -21.87 -2.79 -1.95
C ILE A 374 -21.45 -1.81 -0.83
N PRO A 375 -20.28 -1.13 -0.87
CA PRO A 375 -19.92 -0.17 0.14
C PRO A 375 -20.92 0.97 0.31
N PHE A 376 -21.36 1.60 -0.79
CA PHE A 376 -22.37 2.67 -0.70
C PHE A 376 -23.69 2.20 -0.10
N SER A 377 -24.17 1.04 -0.54
CA SER A 377 -25.43 0.49 -0.01
C SER A 377 -25.30 0.19 1.48
N LEU A 378 -24.19 -0.43 1.91
CA LEU A 378 -23.99 -0.80 3.31
C LEU A 378 -23.79 0.43 4.21
N ILE A 379 -23.13 1.49 3.75
CA ILE A 379 -23.07 2.77 4.46
C ILE A 379 -24.48 3.37 4.59
N TYR A 380 -25.24 3.40 3.49
CA TYR A 380 -26.58 3.97 3.48
C TYR A 380 -27.55 3.26 4.44
N PHE A 381 -27.51 1.93 4.49
CA PHE A 381 -28.38 1.14 5.36
C PHE A 381 -27.84 0.99 6.81
N SER A 382 -26.63 1.40 7.09
CA SER A 382 -26.04 1.37 8.44
C SER A 382 -26.22 2.67 9.22
N GLN A 383 -26.73 3.71 8.58
CA GLN A 383 -27.17 4.96 9.21
C GLN A 383 -28.58 4.81 9.75
#